data_f5037b4b4b58f21ed15ef02d62a3e660
#
_entry.id   f5037b4b4b58f21ed15ef02d62a3e660
#
_cell.length_a   1.000
_cell.length_b   1.000
_cell.length_c   1.000
_cell.angle_alpha   90.00
_cell.angle_beta   90.00
_cell.angle_gamma   90.00
#
_symmetry.space_group_name_H-M   'P 1'
#
loop_
_entity.id
_entity.type
_entity.pdbx_description
1 polymer ?
#
loop_
_entity_poly.entity_id
_entity_poly.type
_entity_poly.pdbx_seq_one_letter_code
_entity_poly.pdbx_strand_id
1 'polypeptide(L)' 'MNIEDRYYSMPEICKYLGISRDTALRWIATKNMPAHKIGKNWKFKISEIDEWVNIGQAEEKE' A
#
# COMPACT_ATOMS: atom_id res chain seq x y z
N MET A 1 -18.58 -6.00 11.10
CA MET A 1 -17.67 -5.31 10.18
C MET A 1 -16.34 -5.03 10.83
N ASN A 2 -15.30 -5.26 10.11
CA ASN A 2 -13.95 -5.11 10.62
C ASN A 2 -13.43 -3.72 10.28
N ILE A 3 -13.08 -2.92 11.29
CA ILE A 3 -12.61 -1.56 11.01
C ILE A 3 -11.29 -1.57 10.27
N GLU A 4 -10.57 -2.67 10.29
CA GLU A 4 -9.31 -2.76 9.59
C GLU A 4 -9.49 -2.89 8.08
N ASP A 5 -10.72 -3.08 7.64
CA ASP A 5 -10.98 -3.18 6.21
C ASP A 5 -11.31 -1.85 5.56
N ARG A 6 -11.25 -0.78 6.30
CA ARG A 6 -11.50 0.52 5.68
C ARG A 6 -10.35 0.86 4.74
N TYR A 7 -10.63 1.77 3.82
CA TYR A 7 -9.59 2.23 2.91
C TYR A 7 -8.74 3.29 3.57
N TYR A 8 -7.47 3.24 3.26
CA TYR A 8 -6.49 4.22 3.75
C TYR A 8 -6.06 5.12 2.60
N SER A 9 -5.79 6.39 2.90
CA SER A 9 -5.30 7.32 1.91
C SER A 9 -3.81 7.12 1.66
N MET A 10 -3.28 7.81 0.65
CA MET A 10 -1.85 7.73 0.36
C MET A 10 -1.01 8.18 1.56
N PRO A 11 -1.29 9.33 2.19
CA PRO A 11 -0.48 9.71 3.36
C PRO A 11 -0.56 8.69 4.48
N GLU A 12 -1.74 8.11 4.68
CA GLU A 12 -1.91 7.13 5.74
C GLU A 12 -1.10 5.87 5.47
N ILE A 13 -1.12 5.38 4.23
CA ILE A 13 -0.39 4.16 3.94
C ILE A 13 1.12 4.40 3.97
N CYS A 14 1.56 5.58 3.56
CA CYS A 14 2.97 5.91 3.64
C CYS A 14 3.45 5.92 5.08
N LYS A 15 2.64 6.46 5.98
CA LYS A 15 2.98 6.47 7.40
C LYS A 15 2.97 5.06 7.96
N TYR A 16 2.00 4.26 7.56
CA TYR A 16 1.89 2.89 8.04
C TYR A 16 3.11 2.06 7.66
N LEU A 17 3.58 2.23 6.44
CA LEU A 17 4.71 1.46 5.94
C LEU A 17 6.05 2.14 6.17
N GLY A 18 6.05 3.40 6.58
CA GLY A 18 7.28 4.12 6.79
C GLY A 18 8.01 4.48 5.51
N ILE A 19 7.27 4.80 4.47
CA ILE A 19 7.84 5.09 3.16
C ILE A 19 7.36 6.45 2.66
N SER A 20 8.06 6.97 1.65
CA SER A 20 7.66 8.21 1.02
C SER A 20 6.60 7.95 -0.03
N ARG A 21 5.94 9.02 -0.47
CA ARG A 21 4.97 8.92 -1.53
C ARG A 21 5.59 8.40 -2.82
N ASP A 22 6.78 8.86 -3.14
CA ASP A 22 7.46 8.40 -4.35
C ASP A 22 7.73 6.91 -4.30
N THR A 23 8.13 6.42 -3.12
CA THR A 23 8.37 5.00 -2.95
C THR A 23 7.07 4.22 -3.12
N ALA A 24 5.98 4.72 -2.55
CA ALA A 24 4.71 4.05 -2.68
C ALA A 24 4.28 3.94 -4.14
N LEU A 25 4.42 5.03 -4.88
CA LEU A 25 4.05 5.02 -6.31
C LEU A 25 4.92 4.05 -7.09
N ARG A 26 6.21 4.01 -6.78
CA ARG A 26 7.10 3.09 -7.46
C ARG A 26 6.72 1.64 -7.16
N TRP A 27 6.38 1.35 -5.91
CA TRP A 27 6.02 -0.01 -5.54
C TRP A 27 4.71 -0.43 -6.19
N ILE A 28 3.76 0.48 -6.33
CA ILE A 28 2.52 0.19 -7.05
C ILE A 28 2.85 -0.23 -8.48
N ALA A 29 3.78 0.48 -9.11
CA ALA A 29 4.10 0.23 -10.50
C ALA A 29 4.98 -1.00 -10.71
N THR A 30 5.89 -1.27 -9.77
CA THR A 30 6.92 -2.27 -10.02
C THR A 30 6.86 -3.49 -9.13
N LYS A 31 6.16 -3.42 -8.00
CA LYS A 31 6.14 -4.53 -7.05
C LYS A 31 4.74 -5.03 -6.77
N ASN A 32 3.78 -4.63 -7.57
CA ASN A 32 2.39 -5.09 -7.45
C ASN A 32 1.78 -4.75 -6.10
N MET A 33 2.16 -3.64 -5.52
CA MET A 33 1.55 -3.21 -4.27
C MET A 33 0.06 -3.02 -4.46
N PRO A 34 -0.78 -3.64 -3.61
CA PRO A 34 -2.24 -3.52 -3.79
C PRO A 34 -2.69 -2.09 -3.58
N ALA A 35 -3.37 -1.56 -4.57
CA ALA A 35 -3.86 -0.18 -4.52
C ALA A 35 -5.08 -0.06 -5.41
N HIS A 36 -5.99 0.82 -5.02
CA HIS A 36 -7.22 1.04 -5.76
C HIS A 36 -7.31 2.51 -6.10
N LYS A 37 -7.46 2.81 -7.38
CA LYS A 37 -7.60 4.19 -7.81
C LYS A 37 -9.08 4.56 -7.79
N ILE A 38 -9.45 5.42 -6.88
CA ILE A 38 -10.84 5.84 -6.74
C ILE A 38 -10.88 7.32 -7.05
N GLY A 39 -11.46 7.66 -8.21
CA GLY A 39 -11.39 9.02 -8.68
C GLY A 39 -9.95 9.41 -8.95
N LYS A 40 -9.50 10.46 -8.29
CA LYS A 40 -8.13 10.94 -8.44
C LYS A 40 -7.22 10.45 -7.34
N ASN A 41 -7.74 9.67 -6.41
CA ASN A 41 -6.99 9.31 -5.21
C ASN A 41 -6.68 7.84 -5.17
N TRP A 42 -5.50 7.51 -4.67
CA TRP A 42 -5.14 6.14 -4.37
C TRP A 42 -5.70 5.76 -3.02
N LYS A 43 -6.28 4.57 -2.94
CA LYS A 43 -6.81 4.04 -1.69
C LYS A 43 -6.23 2.65 -1.48
N PHE A 44 -6.05 2.29 -0.21
CA PHE A 44 -5.38 1.04 0.15
C PHE A 44 -6.17 0.35 1.24
N LYS A 45 -6.23 -0.97 1.17
CA LYS A 45 -6.79 -1.77 2.25
C LYS A 45 -5.67 -2.40 3.05
N ILE A 46 -5.71 -2.23 4.37
CA ILE A 46 -4.63 -2.72 5.22
C ILE A 46 -4.50 -4.23 5.12
N SER A 47 -5.61 -4.95 5.04
CA SER A 47 -5.52 -6.41 4.94
C SER A 47 -4.75 -6.84 3.70
N GLU A 48 -4.98 -6.15 2.59
CA GLU A 48 -4.25 -6.46 1.36
C GLU A 48 -2.79 -6.09 1.48
N ILE A 49 -2.51 -4.95 2.09
CA ILE A 49 -1.13 -4.49 2.26
C ILE A 49 -0.36 -5.45 3.17
N ASP A 50 -1.00 -5.87 4.26
CA ASP A 50 -0.34 -6.77 5.19
C ASP A 50 0.01 -8.09 4.53
N GLU A 51 -0.90 -8.63 3.73
CA GLU A 51 -0.63 -9.89 3.06
C GLU A 51 0.49 -9.72 2.04
N TRP A 52 0.46 -8.61 1.30
CA TRP A 52 1.48 -8.32 0.31
C TRP A 52 2.87 -8.21 0.96
N VAL A 53 2.94 -7.57 2.11
CA VAL A 53 4.18 -7.47 2.86
C VAL A 53 4.62 -8.85 3.35
N ASN A 54 3.67 -9.63 3.85
CA ASN A 54 3.99 -10.94 4.41
C ASN A 54 4.57 -11.90 3.40
N ILE A 55 4.16 -11.80 2.15
CA ILE A 55 4.72 -12.69 1.13
C ILE A 55 6.03 -12.16 0.55
N GLY A 56 6.53 -11.05 1.10
CA GLY A 56 7.85 -10.55 0.73
C GLY A 56 7.89 -9.69 -0.50
N GLN A 57 6.75 -9.28 -1.03
CA GLN A 57 6.76 -8.47 -2.25
C GLN A 57 7.37 -7.10 -2.04
N ALA A 58 7.30 -6.57 -0.82
CA ALA A 58 7.87 -5.26 -0.54
C ALA A 58 9.39 -5.31 -0.37
N GLU A 59 9.94 -6.48 -0.24
CA GLU A 59 11.36 -6.63 0.02
C GLU A 59 12.17 -6.20 -1.18
N GLU A 60 13.15 -5.34 -0.95
CA GLU A 60 14.03 -4.89 -2.01
C GLU A 60 15.35 -5.60 -1.87
N LYS A 61 15.58 -6.53 -2.75
CA LYS A 61 16.82 -7.28 -2.75
C LYS A 61 17.90 -6.51 -3.43
N GLU A 62 19.08 -6.57 -2.88
CA GLU A 62 20.24 -5.91 -3.45
C GLU A 62 20.99 -6.81 -4.33
#